data_929eac88b479b4c637265770d98741f3
#
_entry.id   929eac88b479b4c637265770d98741f3
#
_cell.length_a   1.000
_cell.length_b   1.000
_cell.length_c   1.000
_cell.angle_alpha   90.00
_cell.angle_beta   90.00
_cell.angle_gamma   90.00
#
_symmetry.space_group_name_H-M   'P 1'
#
loop_
_entity.id
_entity.type
_entity.pdbx_description
1 polymer ?
#
loop_
_entity_poly.entity_id
_entity_poly.type
_entity_poly.pdbx_seq_one_letter_code
_entity_poly.pdbx_strand_id
1 'polypeptide(L)' 'MKISVQVKPGSKQNQVEEGSAGLVVKLKAPPVDGKANAALICVLAEHYGVRRSDVEILHGQTGRRKLVEIRKDP' A
#
# COMPACT_ATOMS: atom_id res chain seq x y z
N MET A 1 -8.53 -2.16 10.56
CA MET A 1 -8.84 -2.94 9.36
C MET A 1 -7.54 -3.45 8.77
N LYS A 2 -7.42 -4.74 8.59
CA LYS A 2 -6.24 -5.36 7.99
C LYS A 2 -6.56 -5.79 6.57
N ILE A 3 -5.68 -5.44 5.64
CA ILE A 3 -5.87 -5.76 4.23
C ILE A 3 -4.60 -6.39 3.67
N SER A 4 -4.79 -7.30 2.72
CA SER A 4 -3.69 -7.88 1.96
C SER A 4 -3.48 -7.04 0.70
N VAL A 5 -2.25 -6.62 0.46
CA VAL A 5 -1.92 -5.73 -0.65
C VAL A 5 -0.81 -6.36 -1.49
N GLN A 6 -1.04 -6.41 -2.79
CA GLN A 6 0.01 -6.77 -3.73
C GLN A 6 0.55 -5.49 -4.37
N VAL A 7 1.85 -5.27 -4.28
CA VAL A 7 2.49 -4.06 -4.77
C VAL A 7 3.16 -4.33 -6.11
N LYS A 8 2.93 -3.45 -7.07
CA LYS A 8 3.58 -3.50 -8.39
C LYS A 8 4.40 -2.22 -8.58
N PRO A 9 5.66 -2.20 -8.15
CA PRO A 9 6.52 -1.03 -8.31
C PRO A 9 6.96 -0.84 -9.75
N GLY A 10 7.49 0.31 -10.06
CA GLY A 10 7.96 0.63 -11.40
C GLY A 10 6.85 0.80 -12.42
N SER A 11 5.64 1.11 -11.98
CA SER A 11 4.49 1.34 -12.85
C SER A 11 4.50 2.78 -13.39
N LYS A 12 3.68 3.02 -14.41
CA LYS A 12 3.61 4.35 -15.03
C LYS A 12 2.89 5.37 -14.17
N GLN A 13 2.02 4.92 -13.28
CA GLN A 13 1.27 5.80 -12.38
C GLN A 13 0.87 5.06 -11.13
N ASN A 14 0.57 5.82 -10.08
CA ASN A 14 0.05 5.26 -8.85
C ASN A 14 -1.42 4.93 -9.04
N GLN A 15 -1.81 3.71 -8.74
CA GLN A 15 -3.18 3.26 -8.94
C GLN A 15 -3.54 2.17 -7.94
N VAL A 16 -4.75 2.22 -7.41
CA VAL A 16 -5.27 1.18 -6.52
C VAL A 16 -6.39 0.45 -7.25
N GLU A 17 -6.27 -0.89 -7.30
CA GLU A 17 -7.28 -1.74 -7.91
C GLU A 17 -7.73 -2.77 -6.89
N GLU A 18 -9.02 -3.11 -6.89
CA GLU A 18 -9.53 -4.17 -6.05
C GLU A 18 -9.40 -5.51 -6.79
N GLY A 19 -8.76 -6.47 -6.12
CA GLY A 19 -8.62 -7.82 -6.64
C GLY A 19 -9.42 -8.82 -5.82
N SER A 20 -9.51 -10.04 -6.29
CA SER A 20 -10.25 -11.10 -5.61
C SER A 20 -9.62 -11.49 -4.27
N ALA A 21 -8.32 -11.30 -4.12
CA ALA A 21 -7.58 -11.69 -2.91
C ALA A 21 -7.09 -10.47 -2.10
N GLY A 22 -7.60 -9.28 -2.39
CA GLY A 22 -7.19 -8.06 -1.72
C GLY A 22 -6.94 -6.94 -2.70
N LEU A 23 -6.17 -5.93 -2.29
CA LEU A 23 -5.86 -4.80 -3.15
C LEU A 23 -4.60 -5.05 -3.98
N VAL A 24 -4.61 -4.51 -5.19
CA VAL A 24 -3.40 -4.42 -6.02
C VAL A 24 -3.06 -2.93 -6.14
N VAL A 25 -1.87 -2.56 -5.71
CA VAL A 25 -1.44 -1.17 -5.74
C VAL A 25 -0.25 -1.04 -6.69
N LYS A 26 -0.44 -0.26 -7.75
CA LYS A 26 0.61 0.08 -8.69
C LYS A 26 1.30 1.35 -8.21
N LEU A 27 2.62 1.35 -8.20
CA LEU A 27 3.41 2.48 -7.71
C LEU A 27 4.43 2.90 -8.75
N LYS A 28 4.58 4.20 -8.93
CA LYS A 28 5.64 4.75 -9.77
C LYS A 28 7.01 4.57 -9.11
N ALA A 29 7.06 4.48 -7.80
CA ALA A 29 8.30 4.32 -7.06
C ALA A 29 9.05 3.06 -7.51
N PRO A 30 10.40 3.11 -7.54
CA PRO A 30 11.19 1.93 -7.89
C PRO A 30 11.08 0.85 -6.80
N PRO A 31 11.41 -0.41 -7.12
CA PRO A 31 11.34 -1.50 -6.14
C PRO A 31 12.49 -1.45 -5.13
N VAL A 32 12.66 -0.31 -4.52
CA VAL A 32 13.61 -0.08 -3.44
C VAL A 32 12.79 0.02 -2.16
N ASP A 33 13.09 -0.81 -1.19
CA ASP A 33 12.24 -1.05 -0.03
C ASP A 33 11.71 0.22 0.63
N GLY A 34 12.57 1.13 1.02
CA GLY A 34 12.12 2.34 1.70
C GLY A 34 11.22 3.22 0.85
N LYS A 35 11.54 3.36 -0.43
CA LYS A 35 10.79 4.23 -1.34
C LYS A 35 9.44 3.63 -1.69
N ALA A 36 9.38 2.34 -1.99
CA ALA A 36 8.14 1.67 -2.34
C ALA A 36 7.19 1.65 -1.14
N ASN A 37 7.70 1.38 0.06
CA ASN A 37 6.87 1.36 1.26
C ASN A 37 6.31 2.73 1.59
N ALA A 38 7.12 3.79 1.47
CA ALA A 38 6.65 5.15 1.71
C ALA A 38 5.56 5.54 0.70
N ALA A 39 5.75 5.20 -0.57
CA ALA A 39 4.76 5.48 -1.61
C ALA A 39 3.46 4.70 -1.36
N LEU A 40 3.57 3.45 -0.93
CA LEU A 40 2.41 2.61 -0.62
C LEU A 40 1.57 3.24 0.50
N ILE A 41 2.22 3.67 1.57
CA ILE A 41 1.53 4.31 2.70
C ILE A 41 0.80 5.56 2.22
N CYS A 42 1.46 6.37 1.40
CA CYS A 42 0.88 7.60 0.87
C CYS A 42 -0.37 7.31 0.02
N VAL A 43 -0.27 6.36 -0.89
CA VAL A 43 -1.36 5.99 -1.78
C VAL A 43 -2.54 5.43 -1.00
N LEU A 44 -2.30 4.55 -0.04
CA LEU A 44 -3.35 3.97 0.77
C LEU A 44 -4.03 5.01 1.66
N ALA A 45 -3.26 5.92 2.24
CA ALA A 45 -3.83 7.00 3.06
C ALA A 45 -4.80 7.85 2.24
N GLU A 46 -4.44 8.21 1.01
CA GLU A 46 -5.34 8.95 0.13
C GLU A 46 -6.57 8.12 -0.25
N HIS A 47 -6.36 6.86 -0.58
CA HIS A 47 -7.45 5.98 -1.01
C HIS A 47 -8.52 5.81 0.08
N TYR A 48 -8.10 5.67 1.32
CA TYR A 48 -9.01 5.49 2.45
C TYR A 48 -9.41 6.79 3.13
N GLY A 49 -8.82 7.92 2.74
CA GLY A 49 -9.12 9.19 3.36
C GLY A 49 -8.66 9.29 4.81
N VAL A 50 -7.50 8.72 5.12
CA VAL A 50 -6.91 8.75 6.46
C VAL A 50 -5.52 9.37 6.38
N ARG A 51 -4.91 9.59 7.55
CA ARG A 51 -3.55 10.12 7.62
C ARG A 51 -2.54 9.01 7.37
N ARG A 52 -1.34 9.39 6.95
CA ARG A 52 -0.27 8.39 6.74
C ARG A 52 0.06 7.63 8.01
N SER A 53 -0.03 8.28 9.17
CA SER A 53 0.19 7.63 10.45
C SER A 53 -0.87 6.57 10.79
N ASP A 54 -1.99 6.57 10.07
CA ASP A 54 -3.05 5.58 10.25
C ASP A 54 -2.83 4.33 9.39
N VAL A 55 -1.77 4.30 8.60
CA VAL A 55 -1.44 3.18 7.71
C VAL A 55 -0.15 2.55 8.20
N GLU A 56 -0.20 1.25 8.51
CA GLU A 56 0.97 0.52 9.01
C GLU A 56 1.18 -0.76 8.22
N ILE A 57 2.41 -0.99 7.76
CA ILE A 57 2.77 -2.24 7.10
C ILE A 57 3.19 -3.23 8.18
N LEU A 58 2.42 -4.31 8.35
CA LEU A 58 2.64 -5.28 9.41
C LEU A 58 3.63 -6.37 9.00
N HIS A 59 3.53 -6.86 7.77
CA HIS A 59 4.36 -7.93 7.24
C HIS A 59 4.70 -7.70 5.78
N GLY A 60 5.77 -8.33 5.32
CA GLY A 60 6.15 -8.30 3.92
C GLY A 60 6.83 -7.02 3.51
N GLN A 61 7.60 -6.40 4.40
CA GLN A 61 8.23 -5.12 4.10
C GLN A 61 9.20 -5.18 2.93
N THR A 62 9.79 -6.35 2.67
CA THR A 62 10.71 -6.54 1.56
C THR A 62 10.09 -7.27 0.36
N GLY A 63 8.87 -7.79 0.51
CA GLY A 63 8.18 -8.52 -0.54
C GLY A 63 7.16 -7.66 -1.27
N ARG A 64 6.60 -8.23 -2.35
CA ARG A 64 5.55 -7.56 -3.11
C ARG A 64 4.17 -7.76 -2.51
N ARG A 65 4.00 -8.78 -1.67
CA ARG A 65 2.77 -8.98 -0.92
C ARG A 65 2.96 -8.47 0.48
N LYS A 66 2.04 -7.64 0.94
CA LYS A 66 2.14 -6.98 2.23
C LYS A 66 0.83 -7.09 2.98
N LEU A 67 0.93 -7.24 4.29
CA LEU A 67 -0.23 -7.12 5.18
C LEU A 67 -0.18 -5.72 5.77
N VAL A 68 -1.25 -4.97 5.58
CA VAL A 68 -1.31 -3.57 5.98
C VAL A 68 -2.50 -3.37 6.91
N GLU A 69 -2.30 -2.61 7.97
CA GLU A 69 -3.37 -2.18 8.84
C GLU A 69 -3.73 -0.73 8.57
N ILE A 70 -5.03 -0.48 8.38
CA ILE A 70 -5.58 0.86 8.23
C ILE A 70 -6.38 1.17 9.51
N ARG A 71 -5.98 2.21 10.20
CA ARG A 71 -6.69 2.70 11.39
C ARG A 71 -7.61 3.81 10.96
N LYS A 72 -8.87 3.49 10.81
CA LYS A 72 -9.86 4.47 10.40
C LYS A 72 -10.82 4.69 11.56
N ASP A 73 -10.82 5.90 12.09
CA ASP A 73 -11.75 6.27 13.14
C ASP A 73 -13.18 6.25 12.61
N PRO A 74 -14.11 5.77 13.41
CA PRO A 74 -15.53 5.77 13.02
C PRO A 74 -16.08 7.18 12.91
#